data_4bda897fbb2812dd21a156636376d8ad
#
_entry.id   4bda897fbb2812dd21a156636376d8ad
#
_cell.length_a   1.000
_cell.length_b   1.000
_cell.length_c   1.000
_cell.angle_alpha   90.00
_cell.angle_beta   90.00
_cell.angle_gamma   90.00
#
_symmetry.space_group_name_H-M   'P 1'
#
loop_
_entity.id
_entity.type
_entity.pdbx_description
1 polymer ?
#
loop_
_entity_poly.entity_id
_entity_poly.type
_entity_poly.pdbx_seq_one_letter_code
_entity_poly.pdbx_strand_id
1 'polypeptide(L)'
;LSSLLSVLGDDVEVSLSQSGDKFISMEFEDTNRKTKSKYMLSDLSVIPTPPALKNLPDTFELGIKVDPYFVNTFISGKGALSEAETFTILTEGGETKIVIGYASIASNRVTIPVETTKQADIEPISFNANMFASILNANKDCESATLEVSSAGLSRIKFSIDNYDSEYFLVSTQAVN
;
A
#
# COMPACT_ATOMS: atom_id res chain seq x y z
N LEU A 1 -8.37 -16.03 -4.08
CA LEU A 1 -8.57 -16.52 -2.72
C LEU A 1 -9.68 -15.72 -2.02
N SER A 2 -9.60 -14.38 -1.94
CA SER A 2 -10.58 -13.53 -1.24
C SER A 2 -12.03 -13.82 -1.65
N SER A 3 -12.32 -13.95 -2.95
CA SER A 3 -13.66 -14.27 -3.45
C SER A 3 -14.17 -15.66 -3.06
N LEU A 4 -13.26 -16.61 -2.80
CA LEU A 4 -13.65 -17.94 -2.30
C LEU A 4 -13.95 -17.89 -0.79
N LEU A 5 -13.22 -17.08 -0.05
CA LEU A 5 -13.46 -16.89 1.37
C LEU A 5 -14.77 -16.14 1.65
N SER A 6 -15.17 -15.21 0.77
CA SER A 6 -16.39 -14.42 0.96
C SER A 6 -17.70 -15.22 0.94
N VAL A 7 -17.70 -16.49 0.51
CA VAL A 7 -18.87 -17.38 0.56
C VAL A 7 -18.99 -18.16 1.86
N LEU A 8 -17.98 -18.06 2.73
CA LEU A 8 -17.92 -18.73 4.02
C LEU A 8 -18.36 -17.78 5.15
N GLY A 9 -18.72 -18.33 6.29
CA GLY A 9 -19.02 -17.56 7.50
C GLY A 9 -17.75 -17.21 8.29
N ASP A 10 -17.94 -16.83 9.55
CA ASP A 10 -16.85 -16.34 10.41
C ASP A 10 -16.00 -17.49 11.02
N ASP A 11 -16.60 -18.68 11.17
CA ASP A 11 -15.93 -19.84 11.74
C ASP A 11 -15.48 -20.80 10.63
N VAL A 12 -14.24 -20.67 10.21
CA VAL A 12 -13.68 -21.43 9.08
C VAL A 12 -12.53 -22.31 9.54
N GLU A 13 -12.65 -23.59 9.28
CA GLU A 13 -11.57 -24.54 9.42
C GLU A 13 -10.75 -24.61 8.12
N VAL A 14 -9.41 -24.54 8.26
CA VAL A 14 -8.49 -24.53 7.11
C VAL A 14 -7.64 -25.79 7.15
N SER A 15 -7.59 -26.51 6.03
CA SER A 15 -6.73 -27.66 5.86
C SER A 15 -5.92 -27.57 4.57
N LEU A 16 -4.78 -28.26 4.54
CA LEU A 16 -3.90 -28.34 3.37
C LEU A 16 -3.93 -29.76 2.80
N SER A 17 -4.24 -29.89 1.53
CA SER A 17 -4.13 -31.16 0.82
C SER A 17 -2.73 -31.30 0.20
N GLN A 18 -2.12 -32.47 0.39
CA GLN A 18 -0.77 -32.77 -0.07
C GLN A 18 -0.78 -33.93 -1.07
N SER A 19 0.12 -33.87 -2.04
CA SER A 19 0.42 -34.98 -2.96
C SER A 19 1.93 -35.17 -3.03
N GLY A 20 2.42 -36.28 -2.50
CA GLY A 20 3.86 -36.49 -2.25
C GLY A 20 4.36 -35.43 -1.27
N ASP A 21 5.45 -34.76 -1.61
CA ASP A 21 6.06 -33.71 -0.77
C ASP A 21 5.53 -32.30 -1.05
N LYS A 22 4.50 -32.17 -1.91
CA LYS A 22 3.97 -30.85 -2.32
C LYS A 22 2.54 -30.64 -1.80
N PHE A 23 2.28 -29.46 -1.25
CA PHE A 23 0.93 -28.99 -1.00
C PHE A 23 0.29 -28.55 -2.32
N ILE A 24 -0.91 -29.07 -2.62
CA ILE A 24 -1.62 -28.87 -3.89
C ILE A 24 -2.86 -27.98 -3.76
N SER A 25 -3.46 -27.95 -2.59
CA SER A 25 -4.64 -27.10 -2.36
C SER A 25 -4.80 -26.73 -0.88
N MET A 26 -5.50 -25.61 -0.68
CA MET A 26 -6.07 -25.22 0.60
C MET A 26 -7.57 -25.51 0.54
N GLU A 27 -8.09 -26.13 1.57
CA GLU A 27 -9.51 -26.43 1.72
C GLU A 27 -10.04 -25.68 2.94
N PHE A 28 -11.20 -25.08 2.78
CA PHE A 28 -11.86 -24.25 3.78
C PHE A 28 -13.24 -24.83 4.03
N GLU A 29 -13.60 -25.05 5.27
CA GLU A 29 -14.92 -25.53 5.67
C GLU A 29 -15.51 -24.59 6.71
N ASP A 30 -16.67 -23.99 6.41
CA ASP A 30 -17.51 -23.32 7.39
C ASP A 30 -18.06 -24.34 8.37
N THR A 31 -17.65 -24.29 9.62
CA THR A 31 -18.02 -25.27 10.63
C THR A 31 -19.52 -25.27 10.95
N ASN A 32 -20.19 -24.13 10.78
CA ASN A 32 -21.60 -23.95 11.08
C ASN A 32 -22.51 -24.35 9.90
N ARG A 33 -22.18 -23.91 8.69
CA ARG A 33 -22.99 -24.09 7.49
C ARG A 33 -22.57 -25.25 6.62
N LYS A 34 -21.43 -25.88 6.96
CA LYS A 34 -20.83 -26.99 6.17
C LYS A 34 -20.52 -26.61 4.72
N THR A 35 -20.48 -25.31 4.42
CA THR A 35 -20.05 -24.81 3.12
C THR A 35 -18.57 -25.05 2.96
N LYS A 36 -18.14 -25.58 1.82
CA LYS A 36 -16.72 -25.86 1.55
C LYS A 36 -16.26 -25.08 0.35
N SER A 37 -15.03 -24.59 0.41
CA SER A 37 -14.35 -24.06 -0.77
C SER A 37 -12.93 -24.65 -0.86
N LYS A 38 -12.43 -24.74 -2.08
CA LYS A 38 -11.10 -25.28 -2.38
C LYS A 38 -10.34 -24.32 -3.27
N TYR A 39 -9.13 -23.99 -2.84
CA TYR A 39 -8.22 -23.16 -3.59
C TYR A 39 -7.01 -23.99 -4.04
N MET A 40 -6.81 -24.10 -5.35
CA MET A 40 -5.65 -24.79 -5.90
C MET A 40 -4.42 -23.92 -5.78
N LEU A 41 -3.35 -24.47 -5.20
CA LEU A 41 -2.07 -23.80 -5.09
C LEU A 41 -1.32 -23.90 -6.41
N SER A 42 -0.64 -22.83 -6.78
CA SER A 42 0.26 -22.83 -7.94
C SER A 42 1.56 -23.53 -7.58
N ASP A 43 2.15 -24.22 -8.55
CA ASP A 43 3.53 -24.74 -8.39
C ASP A 43 4.49 -23.54 -8.25
N LEU A 44 5.42 -23.63 -7.29
CA LEU A 44 6.39 -22.56 -7.05
C LEU A 44 7.28 -22.29 -8.29
N SER A 45 7.44 -23.26 -9.17
CA SER A 45 8.22 -23.10 -10.40
C SER A 45 7.61 -22.12 -11.41
N VAL A 46 6.29 -21.88 -11.35
CA VAL A 46 5.60 -20.91 -12.22
C VAL A 46 5.46 -19.53 -11.60
N ILE A 47 5.86 -19.37 -10.33
CA ILE A 47 5.85 -18.08 -9.66
C ILE A 47 7.16 -17.37 -9.98
N PRO A 48 7.11 -16.18 -10.63
CA PRO A 48 8.32 -15.42 -10.89
C PRO A 48 9.03 -15.09 -9.57
N THR A 49 10.33 -15.33 -9.52
CA THR A 49 11.14 -14.89 -8.38
C THR A 49 11.11 -13.35 -8.34
N PRO A 50 10.71 -12.74 -7.24
CA PRO A 50 10.73 -11.29 -7.12
C PRO A 50 12.15 -10.78 -7.38
N PRO A 51 12.31 -9.66 -8.10
CA PRO A 51 13.61 -9.04 -8.28
C PRO A 51 14.21 -8.70 -6.91
N ALA A 52 15.50 -8.98 -6.75
CA ALA A 52 16.20 -8.53 -5.54
C ALA A 52 16.13 -6.99 -5.47
N LEU A 53 15.72 -6.46 -4.34
CA LEU A 53 15.79 -5.01 -4.07
C LEU A 53 17.27 -4.63 -4.04
N LYS A 54 17.75 -4.06 -5.14
CA LYS A 54 19.13 -3.59 -5.27
C LYS A 54 19.16 -2.08 -5.00
N ASN A 55 20.17 -1.63 -4.26
CA ASN A 55 20.46 -0.22 -4.07
C ASN A 55 19.28 0.57 -3.45
N LEU A 56 18.73 0.07 -2.36
CA LEU A 56 17.87 0.92 -1.53
C LEU A 56 18.67 2.14 -1.06
N PRO A 57 18.10 3.34 -1.03
CA PRO A 57 18.79 4.49 -0.46
C PRO A 57 19.12 4.21 1.00
N ASP A 58 20.33 4.59 1.42
CA ASP A 58 20.78 4.42 2.79
C ASP A 58 20.01 5.30 3.78
N THR A 59 19.43 6.39 3.27
CA THR A 59 18.71 7.38 4.07
C THR A 59 17.37 7.77 3.45
N PHE A 60 16.39 8.00 4.34
CA PHE A 60 15.14 8.67 4.03
C PHE A 60 15.16 10.01 4.77
N GLU A 61 15.11 11.09 4.01
CA GLU A 61 15.31 12.44 4.54
C GLU A 61 14.02 12.98 5.18
N LEU A 62 12.87 12.66 4.61
CA LEU A 62 11.56 13.12 5.06
C LEU A 62 10.78 11.97 5.70
N GLY A 63 10.09 12.24 6.81
CA GLY A 63 9.13 11.34 7.44
C GLY A 63 7.78 12.02 7.59
N ILE A 64 6.71 11.39 7.14
CA ILE A 64 5.33 11.87 7.21
C ILE A 64 4.53 10.94 8.10
N LYS A 65 3.80 11.51 9.05
CA LYS A 65 2.89 10.75 9.91
C LYS A 65 1.68 10.29 9.10
N VAL A 66 1.36 9.00 9.23
CA VAL A 66 0.18 8.38 8.64
C VAL A 66 -0.70 7.90 9.78
N ASP A 67 -1.79 8.60 10.00
CA ASP A 67 -2.81 8.29 10.99
C ASP A 67 -4.17 8.05 10.29
N PRO A 68 -5.23 7.61 11.00
CA PRO A 68 -6.53 7.35 10.40
C PRO A 68 -7.15 8.57 9.69
N TYR A 69 -6.87 9.78 10.17
CA TYR A 69 -7.34 11.00 9.50
C TYR A 69 -6.67 11.17 8.13
N PHE A 70 -5.35 11.02 8.07
CA PHE A 70 -4.61 11.06 6.82
C PHE A 70 -5.10 9.98 5.84
N VAL A 71 -5.25 8.73 6.31
CA VAL A 71 -5.73 7.60 5.49
C VAL A 71 -7.08 7.92 4.85
N ASN A 72 -8.05 8.35 5.66
CA ASN A 72 -9.39 8.69 5.17
C ASN A 72 -9.36 9.86 4.19
N THR A 73 -8.56 10.89 4.47
CA THR A 73 -8.44 12.08 3.62
C THR A 73 -7.81 11.75 2.27
N PHE A 74 -6.74 10.93 2.27
CA PHE A 74 -6.09 10.50 1.04
C PHE A 74 -7.01 9.65 0.17
N ILE A 75 -7.67 8.63 0.77
CA ILE A 75 -8.59 7.74 0.04
C ILE A 75 -9.76 8.53 -0.55
N SER A 76 -10.34 9.45 0.23
CA SER A 76 -11.44 10.31 -0.24
C SER A 76 -11.00 11.26 -1.35
N GLY A 77 -9.82 11.88 -1.20
CA GLY A 77 -9.24 12.76 -2.22
C GLY A 77 -8.94 12.02 -3.53
N LYS A 78 -8.39 10.81 -3.44
CA LYS A 78 -8.18 9.96 -4.61
C LYS A 78 -9.50 9.52 -5.25
N GLY A 79 -10.52 9.23 -4.45
CA GLY A 79 -11.87 8.92 -4.94
C GLY A 79 -12.50 10.09 -5.70
N ALA A 80 -12.32 11.32 -5.21
CA ALA A 80 -12.80 12.53 -5.87
C ALA A 80 -12.06 12.85 -7.18
N LEU A 81 -10.80 12.43 -7.30
CA LEU A 81 -9.97 12.58 -8.49
C LEU A 81 -9.58 11.19 -9.03
N SER A 82 -10.58 10.43 -9.46
CA SER A 82 -10.40 9.04 -9.91
C SER A 82 -9.41 8.89 -11.05
N GLU A 83 -9.33 9.89 -11.92
CA GLU A 83 -8.42 9.97 -13.07
C GLU A 83 -6.96 10.29 -12.69
N ALA A 84 -6.71 10.85 -11.50
CA ALA A 84 -5.36 11.18 -11.07
C ALA A 84 -4.54 9.92 -10.77
N GLU A 85 -3.57 9.61 -11.62
CA GLU A 85 -2.73 8.42 -11.49
C GLU A 85 -1.63 8.58 -10.45
N THR A 86 -1.25 9.84 -10.15
CA THR A 86 -0.14 10.15 -9.25
C THR A 86 -0.55 11.06 -8.11
N PHE A 87 0.19 10.96 -7.02
CA PHE A 87 0.26 11.99 -5.99
C PHE A 87 1.70 12.47 -5.86
N THR A 88 1.89 13.70 -5.48
CA THR A 88 3.20 14.35 -5.35
C THR A 88 3.42 14.78 -3.91
N ILE A 89 4.59 14.49 -3.39
CA ILE A 89 5.07 14.98 -2.10
C ILE A 89 6.04 16.12 -2.38
N LEU A 90 5.85 17.25 -1.72
CA LEU A 90 6.74 18.40 -1.84
C LEU A 90 6.79 19.20 -0.53
N THR A 91 7.89 19.92 -0.35
CA THR A 91 8.03 20.90 0.73
C THR A 91 8.09 22.30 0.12
N GLU A 92 7.25 23.18 0.60
CA GLU A 92 7.15 24.57 0.16
C GLU A 92 7.01 25.48 1.37
N GLY A 93 7.91 26.44 1.52
CA GLY A 93 7.90 27.37 2.65
C GLY A 93 8.09 26.71 4.01
N GLY A 94 8.77 25.55 4.06
CA GLY A 94 8.97 24.75 5.29
C GLY A 94 7.78 23.85 5.65
N GLU A 95 6.71 23.86 4.86
CA GLU A 95 5.52 23.00 5.04
C GLU A 95 5.54 21.85 4.04
N THR A 96 5.35 20.63 4.52
CA THR A 96 5.22 19.45 3.67
C THR A 96 3.76 19.23 3.30
N LYS A 97 3.52 18.95 2.02
CA LYS A 97 2.18 18.73 1.46
C LYS A 97 2.18 17.49 0.56
N ILE A 98 1.05 16.81 0.52
CA ILE A 98 0.75 15.79 -0.49
C ILE A 98 -0.31 16.35 -1.42
N VAL A 99 -0.07 16.27 -2.73
CA VAL A 99 -0.99 16.80 -3.75
C VAL A 99 -1.38 15.67 -4.69
N ILE A 100 -2.67 15.35 -4.75
CA ILE A 100 -3.25 14.44 -5.75
C ILE A 100 -3.65 15.29 -6.94
N GLY A 101 -3.24 14.90 -8.17
CA GLY A 101 -3.50 15.70 -9.38
C GLY A 101 -2.54 16.89 -9.51
N TYR A 102 -1.30 16.76 -9.03
CA TYR A 102 -0.25 17.77 -9.23
C TYR A 102 0.16 17.84 -10.71
N ALA A 103 -0.02 18.98 -11.31
CA ALA A 103 0.38 19.25 -12.70
C ALA A 103 0.79 20.70 -12.88
N SER A 104 1.58 20.96 -13.93
CA SER A 104 2.02 22.30 -14.32
C SER A 104 0.90 23.17 -14.89
N ILE A 105 -0.16 22.56 -15.41
CA ILE A 105 -1.34 23.24 -15.99
C ILE A 105 -2.48 23.18 -14.96
N ALA A 106 -3.35 24.21 -14.99
CA ALA A 106 -4.51 24.28 -14.11
C ALA A 106 -5.39 23.03 -14.21
N SER A 107 -5.33 22.19 -13.21
CA SER A 107 -6.08 20.95 -13.11
C SER A 107 -6.78 20.89 -11.74
N ASN A 108 -7.81 20.05 -11.64
CA ASN A 108 -8.39 19.73 -10.35
C ASN A 108 -7.34 19.03 -9.49
N ARG A 109 -7.22 19.44 -8.23
CA ARG A 109 -6.26 18.86 -7.31
C ARG A 109 -6.80 18.84 -5.87
N VAL A 110 -6.33 17.88 -5.11
CA VAL A 110 -6.54 17.82 -3.66
C VAL A 110 -5.18 18.00 -3.00
N THR A 111 -5.05 19.01 -2.15
CA THR A 111 -3.84 19.29 -1.38
C THR A 111 -4.09 18.90 0.07
N ILE A 112 -3.25 18.03 0.62
CA ILE A 112 -3.32 17.51 1.97
C ILE A 112 -2.09 18.01 2.73
N PRO A 113 -2.22 18.97 3.65
CA PRO A 113 -1.15 19.31 4.57
C PRO A 113 -0.88 18.11 5.49
N VAL A 114 0.39 17.83 5.76
CA VAL A 114 0.77 16.66 6.54
C VAL A 114 1.64 17.02 7.73
N GLU A 115 1.51 16.25 8.81
CA GLU A 115 2.41 16.30 9.95
C GLU A 115 3.67 15.48 9.66
N THR A 116 4.84 16.07 9.89
CA THR A 116 6.12 15.40 9.66
C THR A 116 6.70 14.85 10.95
N THR A 117 7.19 13.61 10.90
CA THR A 117 7.98 13.00 11.98
C THR A 117 9.48 13.32 11.83
N LYS A 118 9.89 13.61 10.60
CA LYS A 118 11.21 14.08 10.23
C LYS A 118 11.07 15.08 9.10
N GLN A 119 11.51 16.31 9.31
CA GLN A 119 11.41 17.39 8.33
C GLN A 119 12.63 17.41 7.43
N ALA A 120 12.36 17.57 6.13
CA ALA A 120 13.38 17.87 5.12
C ALA A 120 12.74 18.65 3.98
N ASP A 121 13.53 19.51 3.36
CA ASP A 121 13.14 20.17 2.12
C ASP A 121 13.40 19.21 0.96
N ILE A 122 12.34 18.85 0.25
CA ILE A 122 12.42 17.97 -0.91
C ILE A 122 11.76 18.64 -2.12
N GLU A 123 12.38 18.46 -3.27
CA GLU A 123 11.76 18.80 -4.55
C GLU A 123 10.52 17.92 -4.79
N PRO A 124 9.57 18.34 -5.62
CA PRO A 124 8.39 17.55 -5.91
C PRO A 124 8.73 16.13 -6.41
N ILE A 125 8.27 15.11 -5.69
CA ILE A 125 8.45 13.70 -6.05
C ILE A 125 7.07 13.06 -6.18
N SER A 126 6.79 12.44 -7.32
CA SER A 126 5.51 11.83 -7.63
C SER A 126 5.55 10.31 -7.49
N PHE A 127 4.47 9.74 -6.97
CA PHE A 127 4.27 8.30 -6.78
C PHE A 127 2.90 7.87 -7.29
N ASN A 128 2.71 6.57 -7.52
CA ASN A 128 1.43 6.02 -7.98
C ASN A 128 0.34 6.13 -6.89
N ALA A 129 -0.71 6.90 -7.18
CA ALA A 129 -1.79 7.17 -6.25
C ALA A 129 -2.72 5.97 -6.03
N ASN A 130 -2.94 5.14 -7.06
CA ASN A 130 -3.80 3.95 -6.96
C ASN A 130 -3.14 2.89 -6.08
N MET A 131 -1.83 2.65 -6.27
CA MET A 131 -1.07 1.71 -5.44
C MET A 131 -1.06 2.17 -3.99
N PHE A 132 -0.79 3.45 -3.74
CA PHE A 132 -0.75 3.98 -2.38
C PHE A 132 -2.12 3.91 -1.70
N ALA A 133 -3.20 4.26 -2.39
CA ALA A 133 -4.57 4.11 -1.85
C ALA A 133 -4.90 2.65 -1.51
N SER A 134 -4.44 1.69 -2.33
CA SER A 134 -4.63 0.27 -2.06
C SER A 134 -3.85 -0.20 -0.83
N ILE A 135 -2.59 0.27 -0.66
CA ILE A 135 -1.77 0.01 0.52
C ILE A 135 -2.45 0.57 1.78
N LEU A 136 -2.88 1.83 1.75
CA LEU A 136 -3.56 2.46 2.88
C LEU A 136 -4.85 1.72 3.25
N ASN A 137 -5.66 1.34 2.26
CA ASN A 137 -6.91 0.62 2.50
C ASN A 137 -6.68 -0.79 3.07
N ALA A 138 -5.63 -1.49 2.63
CA ALA A 138 -5.26 -2.80 3.16
C ALA A 138 -4.78 -2.75 4.62
N ASN A 139 -4.27 -1.60 5.07
CA ASN A 139 -3.71 -1.40 6.42
C ASN A 139 -4.49 -0.34 7.24
N LYS A 140 -5.76 -0.10 6.90
CA LYS A 140 -6.58 0.96 7.51
C LYS A 140 -6.81 0.81 9.01
N ASP A 141 -6.65 -0.41 9.54
CA ASP A 141 -6.84 -0.73 10.96
C ASP A 141 -5.56 -0.43 11.78
N CYS A 142 -4.47 0.01 11.14
CA CYS A 142 -3.28 0.47 11.81
C CYS A 142 -3.51 1.86 12.43
N GLU A 143 -3.20 2.01 13.71
CA GLU A 143 -3.41 3.27 14.44
C GLU A 143 -2.46 4.37 13.97
N SER A 144 -1.23 4.01 13.61
CA SER A 144 -0.24 4.97 13.12
C SER A 144 0.88 4.27 12.33
N ALA A 145 1.35 4.95 11.30
CA ALA A 145 2.51 4.55 10.51
C ALA A 145 3.33 5.79 10.14
N THR A 146 4.51 5.58 9.58
CA THR A 146 5.33 6.64 9.01
C THR A 146 5.62 6.33 7.55
N LEU A 147 5.30 7.29 6.68
CA LEU A 147 5.74 7.28 5.29
C LEU A 147 7.08 8.00 5.22
N GLU A 148 8.12 7.27 4.92
CA GLU A 148 9.48 7.77 4.75
C GLU A 148 9.76 7.99 3.28
N VAL A 149 10.37 9.12 2.94
CA VAL A 149 10.65 9.53 1.55
C VAL A 149 12.11 9.89 1.40
N SER A 150 12.71 9.36 0.33
CA SER A 150 14.06 9.71 -0.09
C SER A 150 14.02 10.59 -1.34
N SER A 151 14.86 11.61 -1.36
CA SER A 151 15.10 12.45 -2.54
C SER A 151 15.62 11.67 -3.75
N ALA A 152 16.11 10.43 -3.55
CA ALA A 152 16.47 9.50 -4.61
C ALA A 152 15.24 8.89 -5.34
N GLY A 153 14.01 9.25 -4.95
CA GLY A 153 12.79 8.80 -5.62
C GLY A 153 12.25 7.47 -5.10
N LEU A 154 12.52 7.14 -3.85
CA LEU A 154 11.92 5.98 -3.18
C LEU A 154 11.15 6.42 -1.96
N SER A 155 9.98 5.83 -1.74
CA SER A 155 9.29 5.93 -0.46
C SER A 155 9.10 4.56 0.17
N ARG A 156 9.03 4.54 1.48
CA ARG A 156 8.82 3.36 2.31
C ARG A 156 7.75 3.65 3.34
N ILE A 157 6.81 2.73 3.53
CA ILE A 157 5.84 2.82 4.62
C ILE A 157 5.76 1.49 5.35
N LYS A 158 5.76 1.55 6.69
CA LYS A 158 5.70 0.40 7.58
C LYS A 158 4.44 0.48 8.42
N PHE A 159 3.74 -0.64 8.49
CA PHE A 159 2.58 -0.83 9.34
C PHE A 159 2.84 -1.99 10.29
N SER A 160 2.43 -1.82 11.55
CA SER A 160 2.42 -2.89 12.55
C SER A 160 0.99 -3.03 13.06
N ILE A 161 0.38 -4.18 12.79
CA ILE A 161 -0.98 -4.51 13.20
C ILE A 161 -0.93 -5.85 13.91
N ASP A 162 -1.25 -5.88 15.20
CA ASP A 162 -1.15 -7.07 16.04
C ASP A 162 0.25 -7.73 15.98
N ASN A 163 0.34 -8.90 15.35
CA ASN A 163 1.58 -9.67 15.18
C ASN A 163 2.12 -9.57 13.73
N TYR A 164 1.59 -8.68 12.91
CA TYR A 164 2.01 -8.52 11.52
C TYR A 164 2.71 -7.20 11.30
N ASP A 165 3.92 -7.28 10.73
CA ASP A 165 4.64 -6.14 10.19
C ASP A 165 4.58 -6.18 8.66
N SER A 166 4.12 -5.10 8.07
CA SER A 166 4.06 -4.93 6.61
C SER A 166 4.90 -3.75 6.18
N GLU A 167 5.74 -3.95 5.18
CA GLU A 167 6.58 -2.91 4.62
C GLU A 167 6.34 -2.81 3.12
N TYR A 168 6.08 -1.59 2.65
CA TYR A 168 5.82 -1.31 1.24
C TYR A 168 6.78 -0.25 0.73
N PHE A 169 7.24 -0.45 -0.50
CA PHE A 169 8.08 0.50 -1.22
C PHE A 169 7.35 1.01 -2.44
N LEU A 170 7.40 2.31 -2.67
CA LEU A 170 6.94 2.95 -3.90
C LEU A 170 8.12 3.64 -4.57
N VAL A 171 8.32 3.34 -5.84
CA VAL A 171 9.29 4.03 -6.66
C VAL A 171 8.62 5.24 -7.29
N SER A 172 9.35 6.35 -7.37
CA SER A 172 8.86 7.56 -8.04
C SER A 172 8.50 7.30 -9.49
N THR A 173 7.39 7.89 -9.89
CA THR A 173 6.97 7.93 -11.30
C THR A 173 7.36 9.27 -11.89
N GLN A 174 7.74 9.31 -13.16
CA GLN A 174 7.88 10.60 -13.84
C GLN A 174 6.51 11.26 -13.87
N ALA A 175 6.42 12.51 -13.43
CA ALA A 175 5.20 13.28 -13.60
C ALA A 175 4.85 13.30 -15.09
N VAL A 176 3.65 12.89 -15.44
CA VAL A 176 3.15 13.04 -16.81
C VAL A 176 2.95 14.54 -17.01
N ASN A 177 3.83 15.15 -17.80
CA ASN A 177 3.77 16.56 -18.16
C ASN A 177 2.60 16.83 -19.11
#